data_469fb41d6d9002e9938af2b7cfc50fb6
#
_entry.id   469fb41d6d9002e9938af2b7cfc50fb6
#
_cell.length_a   1.000
_cell.length_b   1.000
_cell.length_c   1.000
_cell.angle_alpha   90.00
_cell.angle_beta   90.00
_cell.angle_gamma   90.00
#
_symmetry.space_group_name_H-M   'P 1'
#
loop_
_entity.id
_entity.type
_entity.pdbx_description
1 polymer ?
#
loop_
_entity_poly.entity_id
_entity_poly.type
_entity_poly.pdbx_seq_one_letter_code
_entity_poly.pdbx_strand_id
1 'polypeptide(L)'
;MAARGGEGDARMDLWLDDESEAPSDPLETVEGVIGSDDRFMCQRAEDGDVHFSFKCSSGEVVGYFSFRDELPAMLFTLGFDIQAPVSRRTEAIRLASLINENLWLGHFDVWSDDGTIIFRHAMPMIGRDDISVGEVQAMLAAAMDAAERFLPAFQFLILGNMSAEDASQAALFETCGEA
;
A
#
# COMPACT_ATOMS: atom_id res chain seq x y z
N MET A 1 5.77 60.36 58.19
CA MET A 1 6.10 59.02 58.73
C MET A 1 5.54 57.98 57.82
N ALA A 2 6.43 57.21 57.28
CA ALA A 2 6.23 56.33 56.12
C ALA A 2 5.39 55.07 56.42
N ALA A 3 4.60 54.64 55.46
CA ALA A 3 4.17 53.25 55.34
C ALA A 3 4.26 52.81 53.85
N ARG A 4 5.14 51.90 53.59
CA ARG A 4 5.37 51.28 52.31
C ARG A 4 4.32 50.22 52.06
N GLY A 5 3.60 50.28 50.94
CA GLY A 5 2.83 49.20 50.41
C GLY A 5 3.71 48.25 49.59
N GLY A 6 3.63 46.97 49.90
CA GLY A 6 4.32 45.94 49.11
C GLY A 6 3.56 45.61 47.83
N GLU A 7 4.23 45.70 46.71
CA GLU A 7 3.78 45.14 45.43
C GLU A 7 4.02 43.63 45.47
N GLY A 8 2.91 42.90 45.45
CA GLY A 8 2.91 41.47 45.24
C GLY A 8 3.09 41.18 43.75
N ASP A 9 4.27 40.70 43.39
CA ASP A 9 4.57 40.14 42.07
C ASP A 9 3.78 38.85 41.87
N ALA A 10 2.65 38.95 41.22
CA ALA A 10 1.89 37.78 40.77
C ALA A 10 2.53 37.26 39.49
N ARG A 11 3.59 36.47 39.67
CA ARG A 11 4.02 35.60 38.56
C ARG A 11 2.94 34.58 38.26
N MET A 12 2.27 34.81 37.15
CA MET A 12 1.39 33.85 36.52
C MET A 12 2.29 32.82 35.85
N ASP A 13 2.59 31.75 36.57
CA ASP A 13 3.21 30.55 35.99
C ASP A 13 2.21 29.98 34.96
N LEU A 14 2.42 30.37 33.70
CA LEU A 14 1.80 29.68 32.57
C LEU A 14 2.51 28.33 32.45
N TRP A 15 1.95 27.31 33.10
CA TRP A 15 2.28 25.93 32.80
C TRP A 15 1.70 25.65 31.41
N LEU A 16 2.51 25.88 30.40
CA LEU A 16 2.29 25.25 29.12
C LEU A 16 2.61 23.79 29.37
N ASP A 17 1.58 22.99 29.61
CA ASP A 17 1.65 21.56 29.42
C ASP A 17 1.96 21.38 27.93
N ASP A 18 3.24 21.28 27.62
CA ASP A 18 3.72 20.75 26.37
C ASP A 18 3.46 19.23 26.46
N GLU A 19 2.19 18.86 26.31
CA GLU A 19 1.86 17.50 25.92
C GLU A 19 2.44 17.33 24.51
N SER A 20 3.72 16.97 24.46
CA SER A 20 4.28 16.42 23.25
C SER A 20 3.47 15.15 22.95
N GLU A 21 2.46 15.29 22.10
CA GLU A 21 1.80 14.13 21.52
C GLU A 21 2.90 13.20 21.02
N ALA A 22 2.91 11.97 21.53
CA ALA A 22 3.82 10.95 21.00
C ALA A 22 3.65 10.96 19.47
N PRO A 23 4.74 10.85 18.70
CA PRO A 23 4.66 10.87 17.25
C PRO A 23 3.63 9.83 16.82
N SER A 24 2.62 10.27 16.05
CA SER A 24 1.57 9.37 15.57
C SER A 24 2.21 8.29 14.70
N ASP A 25 1.81 7.04 14.90
CA ASP A 25 2.23 5.96 14.02
C ASP A 25 1.27 5.91 12.81
N PRO A 26 1.70 6.28 11.59
CA PRO A 26 0.83 6.26 10.41
C PRO A 26 0.23 4.88 10.11
N LEU A 27 0.86 3.81 10.61
CA LEU A 27 0.36 2.45 10.43
C LEU A 27 -0.81 2.10 11.36
N GLU A 28 -1.08 2.88 12.41
CA GLU A 28 -2.31 2.72 13.23
C GLU A 28 -3.56 3.03 12.39
N THR A 29 -3.54 4.08 11.59
CA THR A 29 -4.63 4.41 10.67
C THR A 29 -4.83 3.30 9.63
N VAL A 30 -3.75 2.77 9.07
CA VAL A 30 -3.78 1.64 8.13
C VAL A 30 -4.40 0.40 8.77
N GLU A 31 -3.94 0.02 9.96
CA GLU A 31 -4.45 -1.14 10.70
C GLU A 31 -5.93 -0.98 11.03
N GLY A 32 -6.36 0.21 11.45
CA GLY A 32 -7.75 0.53 11.74
C GLY A 32 -8.65 0.41 10.50
N VAL A 33 -8.20 0.90 9.34
CA VAL A 33 -8.97 0.81 8.08
C VAL A 33 -9.10 -0.64 7.63
N ILE A 34 -8.01 -1.39 7.58
CA ILE A 34 -8.02 -2.78 7.12
C ILE A 34 -8.79 -3.67 8.10
N GLY A 35 -8.58 -3.50 9.42
CA GLY A 35 -9.25 -4.28 10.45
C GLY A 35 -10.75 -4.01 10.58
N SER A 36 -11.26 -2.89 10.02
CA SER A 36 -12.69 -2.58 9.98
C SER A 36 -13.45 -3.25 8.83
N ASP A 37 -12.77 -3.92 7.92
CA ASP A 37 -13.36 -4.55 6.73
C ASP A 37 -13.18 -6.07 6.78
N ASP A 38 -14.27 -6.80 6.94
CA ASP A 38 -14.31 -8.27 7.08
C ASP A 38 -13.74 -9.04 5.85
N ARG A 39 -13.48 -8.35 4.74
CA ARG A 39 -12.83 -8.96 3.57
C ARG A 39 -11.36 -9.24 3.79
N PHE A 40 -10.74 -8.56 4.76
CA PHE A 40 -9.32 -8.67 5.04
C PHE A 40 -9.06 -9.44 6.33
N MET A 41 -8.01 -10.24 6.33
CA MET A 41 -7.34 -10.68 7.54
C MET A 41 -6.16 -9.73 7.78
N CYS A 42 -6.07 -9.11 8.96
CA CYS A 42 -5.07 -8.10 9.29
C CYS A 42 -4.26 -8.51 10.52
N GLN A 43 -2.96 -8.25 10.49
CA GLN A 43 -2.06 -8.52 11.59
C GLN A 43 -0.89 -7.53 11.60
N ARG A 44 -0.60 -6.94 12.76
CA ARG A 44 0.66 -6.21 12.98
C ARG A 44 1.80 -7.20 13.15
N ALA A 45 2.85 -7.08 12.36
CA ALA A 45 4.02 -7.93 12.43
C ALA A 45 5.04 -7.44 13.49
N GLU A 46 6.00 -8.29 13.86
CA GLU A 46 7.03 -7.95 14.85
C GLU A 46 7.97 -6.81 14.38
N ASP A 47 8.16 -6.65 13.08
CA ASP A 47 8.92 -5.57 12.46
C ASP A 47 8.16 -4.23 12.38
N GLY A 48 6.92 -4.21 12.86
CA GLY A 48 6.04 -3.07 12.87
C GLY A 48 5.20 -2.89 11.61
N ASP A 49 5.41 -3.64 10.55
CA ASP A 49 4.63 -3.59 9.32
C ASP A 49 3.20 -4.13 9.54
N VAL A 50 2.22 -3.61 8.82
CA VAL A 50 0.83 -4.12 8.83
C VAL A 50 0.65 -5.10 7.69
N HIS A 51 0.59 -6.38 8.02
CA HIS A 51 0.33 -7.47 7.07
C HIS A 51 -1.15 -7.75 6.95
N PHE A 52 -1.59 -8.07 5.75
CA PHE A 52 -2.98 -8.44 5.51
C PHE A 52 -3.09 -9.44 4.36
N SER A 53 -4.24 -10.12 4.29
CA SER A 53 -4.61 -10.94 3.13
C SER A 53 -6.07 -10.76 2.79
N PHE A 54 -6.41 -11.02 1.52
CA PHE A 54 -7.78 -11.06 1.02
C PHE A 54 -7.88 -12.07 -0.12
N LYS A 55 -9.12 -12.41 -0.49
CA LYS A 55 -9.39 -13.31 -1.63
C LYS A 55 -9.85 -12.52 -2.83
N CYS A 56 -9.29 -12.81 -3.99
CA CYS A 56 -9.75 -12.35 -5.31
C CYS A 56 -10.12 -13.55 -6.19
N SER A 57 -10.65 -13.29 -7.38
CA SER A 57 -11.02 -14.35 -8.34
C SER A 57 -9.85 -15.26 -8.73
N SER A 58 -8.64 -14.72 -8.73
CA SER A 58 -7.40 -15.44 -9.08
C SER A 58 -6.72 -16.15 -7.91
N GLY A 59 -7.26 -16.06 -6.68
CA GLY A 59 -6.72 -16.73 -5.50
C GLY A 59 -6.57 -15.83 -4.28
N GLU A 60 -5.76 -16.27 -3.32
CA GLU A 60 -5.42 -15.49 -2.15
C GLU A 60 -4.29 -14.51 -2.48
N VAL A 61 -4.45 -13.27 -2.01
CA VAL A 61 -3.47 -12.20 -2.13
C VAL A 61 -2.99 -11.82 -0.75
N VAL A 62 -1.68 -11.70 -0.58
CA VAL A 62 -1.06 -11.22 0.64
C VAL A 62 -0.47 -9.83 0.40
N GLY A 63 -0.49 -8.99 1.41
CA GLY A 63 0.06 -7.65 1.28
C GLY A 63 0.59 -7.12 2.59
N TYR A 64 1.31 -6.01 2.49
CA TYR A 64 1.74 -5.27 3.66
C TYR A 64 1.84 -3.78 3.38
N PHE A 65 1.64 -3.00 4.43
CA PHE A 65 2.02 -1.60 4.52
C PHE A 65 3.22 -1.48 5.43
N SER A 66 4.16 -0.63 5.05
CA SER A 66 5.40 -0.40 5.76
C SER A 66 5.72 1.10 5.75
N PHE A 67 6.10 1.66 6.88
CA PHE A 67 6.56 3.03 6.98
C PHE A 67 8.06 3.06 7.18
N ARG A 68 8.76 4.00 6.56
CA ARG A 68 10.22 4.16 6.63
C ARG A 68 10.55 5.60 7.03
N ASP A 69 11.10 5.76 8.22
CA ASP A 69 11.46 7.07 8.80
C ASP A 69 12.63 7.73 8.07
N GLU A 70 13.59 6.95 7.60
CA GLU A 70 14.79 7.46 6.92
C GLU A 70 14.48 8.20 5.62
N LEU A 71 13.44 7.74 4.95
CA LEU A 71 12.81 8.41 3.81
C LEU A 71 11.30 8.36 4.06
N PRO A 72 10.72 9.40 4.71
CA PRO A 72 9.33 9.36 5.13
C PRO A 72 8.40 9.01 3.98
N ALA A 73 8.05 7.74 3.89
CA ALA A 73 7.21 7.18 2.85
C ALA A 73 6.42 5.98 3.38
N MET A 74 5.14 5.96 3.03
CA MET A 74 4.29 4.78 3.18
C MET A 74 4.51 3.88 1.96
N LEU A 75 4.98 2.67 2.20
CA LEU A 75 5.15 1.64 1.18
C LEU A 75 3.99 0.66 1.26
N PHE A 76 3.43 0.32 0.12
CA PHE A 76 2.35 -0.64 -0.03
C PHE A 76 2.76 -1.69 -1.05
N THR A 77 2.63 -2.97 -0.70
CA THR A 77 2.99 -4.08 -1.60
C THR A 77 1.95 -5.19 -1.49
N LEU A 78 1.52 -5.72 -2.63
CA LEU A 78 0.82 -7.00 -2.73
C LEU A 78 1.74 -8.04 -3.36
N GLY A 79 1.74 -9.23 -2.82
CA GLY A 79 2.38 -10.42 -3.38
C GLY A 79 1.33 -11.40 -3.85
N PHE A 80 1.55 -11.97 -5.03
CA PHE A 80 0.65 -12.95 -5.62
C PHE A 80 1.32 -14.32 -5.67
N ASP A 81 0.53 -15.37 -5.49
CA ASP A 81 1.03 -16.76 -5.63
C ASP A 81 1.20 -17.13 -7.12
N ILE A 82 1.93 -16.27 -7.83
CA ILE A 82 2.26 -16.41 -9.25
C ILE A 82 3.74 -16.08 -9.43
N GLN A 83 4.51 -17.05 -9.95
CA GLN A 83 5.93 -16.88 -10.19
C GLN A 83 6.25 -17.11 -11.66
N ALA A 84 6.90 -16.14 -12.29
CA ALA A 84 7.43 -16.27 -13.63
C ALA A 84 8.72 -17.12 -13.60
N PRO A 85 8.73 -18.32 -14.21
CA PRO A 85 9.93 -19.11 -14.33
C PRO A 85 11.00 -18.35 -15.14
N VAL A 86 12.27 -18.64 -14.94
CA VAL A 86 13.39 -17.91 -15.56
C VAL A 86 13.21 -17.73 -17.07
N SER A 87 12.68 -18.75 -17.75
CA SER A 87 12.42 -18.71 -19.20
C SER A 87 11.31 -17.72 -19.63
N ARG A 88 10.45 -17.32 -18.70
CA ARG A 88 9.30 -16.43 -18.97
C ARG A 88 9.43 -15.05 -18.31
N ARG A 89 10.46 -14.80 -17.49
CA ARG A 89 10.64 -13.54 -16.76
C ARG A 89 10.67 -12.32 -17.68
N THR A 90 11.37 -12.38 -18.80
CA THR A 90 11.43 -11.27 -19.76
C THR A 90 10.04 -10.91 -20.29
N GLU A 91 9.24 -11.91 -20.64
CA GLU A 91 7.87 -11.69 -21.10
C GLU A 91 6.96 -11.20 -19.96
N ALA A 92 7.14 -11.68 -18.73
CA ALA A 92 6.38 -11.20 -17.58
C ALA A 92 6.70 -9.71 -17.26
N ILE A 93 7.97 -9.31 -17.34
CA ILE A 93 8.38 -7.91 -17.20
C ILE A 93 7.75 -7.05 -18.30
N ARG A 94 7.75 -7.54 -19.55
CA ARG A 94 7.11 -6.86 -20.67
C ARG A 94 5.60 -6.71 -20.46
N LEU A 95 4.94 -7.78 -20.01
CA LEU A 95 3.52 -7.73 -19.66
C LEU A 95 3.23 -6.71 -18.56
N ALA A 96 4.03 -6.70 -17.48
CA ALA A 96 3.91 -5.71 -16.42
C ALA A 96 4.02 -4.28 -16.97
N SER A 97 4.97 -4.02 -17.88
CA SER A 97 5.12 -2.72 -18.54
C SER A 97 3.87 -2.31 -19.33
N LEU A 98 3.28 -3.22 -20.12
CA LEU A 98 2.07 -2.96 -20.90
C LEU A 98 0.85 -2.70 -20.00
N ILE A 99 0.71 -3.45 -18.90
CA ILE A 99 -0.37 -3.25 -17.94
C ILE A 99 -0.23 -1.91 -17.21
N ASN A 100 0.98 -1.56 -16.81
CA ASN A 100 1.26 -0.33 -16.06
C ASN A 100 0.88 0.95 -16.82
N GLU A 101 0.84 0.92 -18.15
CA GLU A 101 0.34 2.03 -18.98
C GLU A 101 -1.15 2.34 -18.69
N ASN A 102 -1.91 1.38 -18.17
CA ASN A 102 -3.34 1.50 -17.88
C ASN A 102 -3.64 1.72 -16.40
N LEU A 103 -2.61 1.79 -15.54
CA LEU A 103 -2.76 2.02 -14.12
C LEU A 103 -2.53 3.49 -13.78
N TRP A 104 -3.43 4.06 -12.99
CA TRP A 104 -3.28 5.43 -12.51
C TRP A 104 -2.60 5.50 -11.14
N LEU A 105 -2.56 4.39 -10.39
CA LEU A 105 -1.96 4.28 -9.07
C LEU A 105 -1.29 2.92 -8.92
N GLY A 106 -0.05 2.93 -8.43
CA GLY A 106 0.76 1.73 -8.28
C GLY A 106 1.25 1.15 -9.60
N HIS A 107 1.93 0.03 -9.52
CA HIS A 107 2.46 -0.68 -10.69
C HIS A 107 2.71 -2.14 -10.35
N PHE A 108 2.61 -3.00 -11.35
CA PHE A 108 3.10 -4.38 -11.29
C PHE A 108 4.60 -4.42 -11.52
N ASP A 109 5.25 -5.36 -10.84
CA ASP A 109 6.66 -5.65 -11.00
C ASP A 109 6.88 -7.16 -10.91
N VAL A 110 8.05 -7.60 -11.34
CA VAL A 110 8.49 -9.01 -11.26
C VAL A 110 9.70 -9.07 -10.36
N TRP A 111 9.56 -9.73 -9.22
CA TRP A 111 10.64 -9.82 -8.24
C TRP A 111 11.87 -10.51 -8.84
N SER A 112 13.04 -9.88 -8.75
CA SER A 112 14.24 -10.33 -9.45
C SER A 112 14.76 -11.69 -8.96
N ASP A 113 14.57 -12.00 -7.68
CA ASP A 113 15.14 -13.19 -7.05
C ASP A 113 14.43 -14.47 -7.50
N ASP A 114 13.13 -14.50 -7.41
CA ASP A 114 12.32 -15.70 -7.65
C ASP A 114 11.29 -15.57 -8.79
N GLY A 115 11.07 -14.36 -9.30
CA GLY A 115 10.09 -14.10 -10.35
C GLY A 115 8.66 -13.94 -9.87
N THR A 116 8.45 -13.75 -8.56
CA THR A 116 7.12 -13.47 -7.99
C THR A 116 6.54 -12.21 -8.61
N ILE A 117 5.28 -12.28 -9.04
CA ILE A 117 4.54 -11.11 -9.49
C ILE A 117 4.09 -10.33 -8.25
N ILE A 118 4.36 -9.03 -8.23
CA ILE A 118 3.98 -8.13 -7.15
C ILE A 118 3.30 -6.88 -7.72
N PHE A 119 2.49 -6.23 -6.88
CA PHE A 119 2.00 -4.87 -7.12
C PHE A 119 2.52 -3.99 -6.00
N ARG A 120 3.00 -2.79 -6.34
CA ARG A 120 3.59 -1.87 -5.36
C ARG A 120 3.15 -0.44 -5.61
N HIS A 121 3.08 0.30 -4.49
CA HIS A 121 2.91 1.75 -4.49
C HIS A 121 3.74 2.35 -3.36
N ALA A 122 4.26 3.55 -3.58
CA ALA A 122 4.94 4.32 -2.54
C ALA A 122 4.35 5.72 -2.50
N MET A 123 3.97 6.18 -1.32
CA MET A 123 3.42 7.51 -1.10
C MET A 123 4.36 8.31 -0.18
N PRO A 124 4.89 9.45 -0.65
CA PRO A 124 5.70 10.33 0.20
C PRO A 124 4.87 10.88 1.36
N MET A 125 5.46 10.87 2.57
CA MET A 125 4.85 11.38 3.80
C MET A 125 5.57 12.63 4.34
N ILE A 126 6.44 13.25 3.54
CA ILE A 126 7.24 14.42 3.96
C ILE A 126 6.32 15.55 4.41
N GLY A 127 6.53 16.02 5.65
CA GLY A 127 5.71 17.06 6.25
C GLY A 127 4.32 16.61 6.70
N ARG A 128 4.12 15.32 6.85
CA ARG A 128 2.87 14.69 7.33
C ARG A 128 3.20 13.68 8.42
N ASP A 129 2.41 13.71 9.46
CA ASP A 129 2.56 12.80 10.61
C ASP A 129 1.65 11.57 10.49
N ASP A 130 0.65 11.62 9.57
CA ASP A 130 -0.32 10.54 9.40
C ASP A 130 -0.81 10.42 7.95
N ILE A 131 -1.40 9.27 7.63
CA ILE A 131 -2.10 8.97 6.39
C ILE A 131 -3.61 9.06 6.63
N SER A 132 -4.35 9.61 5.68
CA SER A 132 -5.80 9.66 5.81
C SER A 132 -6.47 8.30 5.51
N VAL A 133 -7.61 8.04 6.16
CA VAL A 133 -8.47 6.88 5.87
C VAL A 133 -8.78 6.76 4.38
N GLY A 134 -9.08 7.90 3.71
CA GLY A 134 -9.40 7.92 2.29
C GLY A 134 -8.23 7.52 1.40
N GLU A 135 -6.99 7.85 1.76
CA GLU A 135 -5.80 7.45 1.02
C GLU A 135 -5.55 5.95 1.14
N VAL A 136 -5.69 5.38 2.33
CA VAL A 136 -5.58 3.92 2.55
C VAL A 136 -6.63 3.19 1.73
N GLN A 137 -7.90 3.65 1.80
CA GLN A 137 -9.00 3.06 1.04
C GLN A 137 -8.77 3.15 -0.48
N ALA A 138 -8.25 4.28 -0.97
CA ALA A 138 -7.95 4.46 -2.39
C ALA A 138 -6.83 3.52 -2.87
N MET A 139 -5.78 3.34 -2.07
CA MET A 139 -4.70 2.39 -2.38
C MET A 139 -5.21 0.94 -2.42
N LEU A 140 -5.99 0.53 -1.42
CA LEU A 140 -6.58 -0.81 -1.38
C LEU A 140 -7.52 -1.03 -2.57
N ALA A 141 -8.43 -0.09 -2.85
CA ALA A 141 -9.38 -0.21 -3.96
C ALA A 141 -8.67 -0.30 -5.31
N ALA A 142 -7.67 0.56 -5.57
CA ALA A 142 -6.90 0.53 -6.81
C ALA A 142 -6.13 -0.78 -6.99
N ALA A 143 -5.54 -1.29 -5.91
CA ALA A 143 -4.78 -2.52 -5.95
C ALA A 143 -5.67 -3.77 -6.12
N MET A 144 -6.84 -3.79 -5.48
CA MET A 144 -7.83 -4.86 -5.67
C MET A 144 -8.38 -4.89 -7.10
N ASP A 145 -8.74 -3.71 -7.66
CA ASP A 145 -9.17 -3.59 -9.05
C ASP A 145 -8.06 -4.05 -10.01
N ALA A 146 -6.82 -3.62 -9.79
CA ALA A 146 -5.68 -4.04 -10.60
C ALA A 146 -5.45 -5.56 -10.52
N ALA A 147 -5.56 -6.16 -9.33
CA ALA A 147 -5.44 -7.60 -9.15
C ALA A 147 -6.53 -8.37 -9.91
N GLU A 148 -7.80 -8.00 -9.73
CA GLU A 148 -8.92 -8.65 -10.42
C GLU A 148 -8.79 -8.57 -11.94
N ARG A 149 -8.38 -7.41 -12.46
CA ARG A 149 -8.31 -7.18 -13.91
C ARG A 149 -7.10 -7.83 -14.57
N PHE A 150 -5.97 -7.86 -13.91
CA PHE A 150 -4.70 -8.15 -14.60
C PHE A 150 -3.97 -9.41 -14.14
N LEU A 151 -4.29 -10.00 -12.96
CA LEU A 151 -3.70 -11.29 -12.59
C LEU A 151 -3.99 -12.40 -13.60
N PRO A 152 -5.19 -12.51 -14.21
CA PRO A 152 -5.45 -13.51 -15.25
C PRO A 152 -4.46 -13.41 -16.42
N ALA A 153 -4.03 -12.20 -16.81
CA ALA A 153 -3.04 -12.03 -17.88
C ALA A 153 -1.69 -12.68 -17.55
N PHE A 154 -1.22 -12.54 -16.31
CA PHE A 154 0.01 -13.21 -15.87
C PHE A 154 -0.15 -14.73 -15.85
N GLN A 155 -1.33 -15.23 -15.46
CA GLN A 155 -1.62 -16.66 -15.50
C GLN A 155 -1.63 -17.19 -16.95
N PHE A 156 -2.27 -16.49 -17.89
CA PHE A 156 -2.26 -16.85 -19.32
C PHE A 156 -0.85 -16.82 -19.90
N LEU A 157 -0.05 -15.83 -19.56
CA LEU A 157 1.32 -15.75 -20.01
C LEU A 157 2.16 -16.91 -19.48
N ILE A 158 2.07 -17.21 -18.16
CA ILE A 158 2.94 -18.17 -17.50
C ILE A 158 2.49 -19.61 -17.78
N LEU A 159 1.20 -19.90 -17.66
CA LEU A 159 0.63 -21.23 -17.78
C LEU A 159 0.18 -21.54 -19.24
N GLY A 160 -0.38 -20.54 -19.91
CA GLY A 160 -0.88 -20.66 -21.27
C GLY A 160 0.15 -20.44 -22.37
N ASN A 161 1.39 -20.08 -22.01
CA ASN A 161 2.47 -19.76 -22.91
C ASN A 161 2.14 -18.68 -23.97
N MET A 162 1.25 -17.73 -23.60
CA MET A 162 0.91 -16.59 -24.44
C MET A 162 2.06 -15.57 -24.52
N SER A 163 2.05 -14.72 -25.55
CA SER A 163 2.93 -13.55 -25.59
C SER A 163 2.45 -12.48 -24.60
N ALA A 164 3.28 -11.52 -24.25
CA ALA A 164 2.91 -10.41 -23.37
C ALA A 164 1.78 -9.57 -23.99
N GLU A 165 1.84 -9.34 -25.31
CA GLU A 165 0.82 -8.60 -26.06
C GLU A 165 -0.54 -9.30 -26.03
N ASP A 166 -0.57 -10.59 -26.38
CA ASP A 166 -1.82 -11.36 -26.41
C ASP A 166 -2.45 -11.46 -25.02
N ALA A 167 -1.63 -11.69 -23.99
CA ALA A 167 -2.07 -11.75 -22.60
C ALA A 167 -2.63 -10.40 -22.09
N SER A 168 -1.97 -9.30 -22.44
CA SER A 168 -2.44 -7.95 -22.11
C SER A 168 -3.76 -7.63 -22.80
N GLN A 169 -3.89 -7.97 -24.08
CA GLN A 169 -5.12 -7.76 -24.82
C GLN A 169 -6.27 -8.59 -24.25
N ALA A 170 -6.06 -9.85 -23.93
CA ALA A 170 -7.07 -10.71 -23.32
C ALA A 170 -7.66 -10.09 -22.03
N ALA A 171 -6.82 -9.61 -21.13
CA ALA A 171 -7.25 -8.97 -19.89
C ALA A 171 -8.07 -7.69 -20.13
N LEU A 172 -7.70 -6.90 -21.14
CA LEU A 172 -8.43 -5.67 -21.49
C LEU A 172 -9.82 -5.96 -22.13
N PHE A 173 -9.95 -7.07 -22.85
CA PHE A 173 -11.22 -7.45 -23.48
C PHE A 173 -12.24 -8.01 -22.47
N GLU A 174 -11.80 -8.78 -21.46
CA GLU A 174 -12.70 -9.32 -20.43
C GLU A 174 -13.34 -8.21 -19.60
N THR A 175 -12.63 -7.10 -19.35
CA THR A 175 -13.17 -5.95 -18.61
C THR A 175 -14.18 -5.11 -19.40
N CYS A 176 -14.23 -5.23 -20.72
CA CYS A 176 -15.22 -4.52 -21.57
C CYS A 176 -16.53 -5.32 -21.80
N GLY A 177 -16.59 -6.58 -21.37
CA GLY A 177 -17.73 -7.49 -21.63
C GLY A 177 -18.83 -7.47 -20.57
N GLU A 178 -18.65 -6.80 -19.43
CA GLU A 178 -19.63 -6.67 -18.35
C GLU A 178 -20.18 -5.24 -18.24
N ALA A 179 -20.81 -4.74 -19.27
CA ALA A 179 -21.57 -3.48 -19.26
C ALA A 179 -23.05 -3.72 -19.62
#